data_8752d8587e27d6b88b2bdd589cdc2483
#
_entry.id   8752d8587e27d6b88b2bdd589cdc2483
#
_cell.length_a   1.000
_cell.length_b   1.000
_cell.length_c   1.000
_cell.angle_alpha   90.00
_cell.angle_beta   90.00
_cell.angle_gamma   90.00
#
_symmetry.space_group_name_H-M   'P 1'
#
loop_
_entity.id
_entity.type
_entity.pdbx_description
1 polymer ?
#
loop_
_entity_poly.entity_id
_entity_poly.type
_entity_poly.pdbx_seq_one_letter_code
_entity_poly.pdbx_strand_id
1 'polypeptide(L)'
;MADPYQTLGVARGADEAAIKKAYRKLAKELHPDRNKDNPKAAERFSQVTNAYDLLSDKDKRARFDRGEIDGDGNPTAPFGFGGGAGARPGAGGFRAQNFDFGGDDGGVDVSDLFEGLFNSGGRGGGFAGGFGRRPQPKGANAAYRLAVPFTEAATLAPQRVTLANGQTIDLKLPPGVETGTQMRLSGKGEPGPGGPGDAIVTIEVQPHRFFTRDGDDVRLDLPITLGEAVKGGQVKAPTVEKPVMLTIPKGTSSGRTLRLKGKGFFKKGGERGDQLITLMISIPANDPDLAAFVERWSDNGNPRASMGV
;
A
#
# COMPACT_ATOMS: atom_id res chain seq x y z
N MET A 1 31.46 13.48 25.71
CA MET A 1 30.80 13.35 24.40
C MET A 1 30.90 11.89 23.98
N ALA A 2 29.80 11.26 23.56
CA ALA A 2 29.82 9.85 23.16
C ALA A 2 30.37 9.72 21.75
N ASP A 3 31.29 8.78 21.52
CA ASP A 3 31.82 8.45 20.19
C ASP A 3 30.67 7.88 19.32
N PRO A 4 30.41 8.45 18.12
CA PRO A 4 29.31 8.00 17.26
C PRO A 4 29.44 6.53 16.85
N TYR A 5 30.62 5.97 16.72
CA TYR A 5 30.82 4.54 16.50
C TYR A 5 30.38 3.71 17.70
N GLN A 6 30.68 4.15 18.91
CA GLN A 6 30.22 3.50 20.14
C GLN A 6 28.71 3.63 20.33
N THR A 7 28.14 4.79 19.98
CA THR A 7 26.70 5.04 20.05
C THR A 7 25.91 4.07 19.16
N LEU A 8 26.43 3.78 17.96
CA LEU A 8 25.84 2.77 17.04
C LEU A 8 26.27 1.33 17.37
N GLY A 9 27.26 1.13 18.26
CA GLY A 9 27.78 -0.20 18.58
C GLY A 9 28.54 -0.86 17.43
N VAL A 10 29.25 -0.08 16.62
CA VAL A 10 30.07 -0.54 15.49
C VAL A 10 31.54 -0.20 15.70
N ALA A 11 32.45 -0.95 15.09
CA ALA A 11 33.87 -0.68 15.13
C ALA A 11 34.23 0.59 14.34
N ARG A 12 35.29 1.32 14.78
CA ARG A 12 35.87 2.38 13.98
C ARG A 12 36.39 1.81 12.65
N GLY A 13 35.95 2.38 11.54
CA GLY A 13 36.26 1.83 10.22
C GLY A 13 35.19 0.86 9.65
N ALA A 14 34.08 0.62 10.38
CA ALA A 14 32.96 -0.15 9.84
C ALA A 14 32.49 0.39 8.48
N ASP A 15 32.08 -0.50 7.59
CA ASP A 15 31.55 -0.11 6.29
C ASP A 15 30.16 0.54 6.40
N GLU A 16 29.72 1.22 5.35
CA GLU A 16 28.44 1.90 5.29
C GLU A 16 27.27 0.94 5.52
N ALA A 17 27.38 -0.31 5.05
CA ALA A 17 26.36 -1.33 5.21
C ALA A 17 26.21 -1.75 6.68
N ALA A 18 27.30 -1.90 7.42
CA ALA A 18 27.29 -2.21 8.84
C ALA A 18 26.72 -1.05 9.67
N ILE A 19 27.09 0.19 9.37
CA ILE A 19 26.56 1.40 10.01
C ILE A 19 25.03 1.49 9.80
N LYS A 20 24.56 1.32 8.58
CA LYS A 20 23.15 1.33 8.24
C LYS A 20 22.35 0.19 8.90
N LYS A 21 22.95 -1.00 9.00
CA LYS A 21 22.34 -2.16 9.67
C LYS A 21 22.20 -1.91 11.18
N ALA A 22 23.24 -1.38 11.81
CA ALA A 22 23.24 -1.05 13.25
C ALA A 22 22.18 0.03 13.57
N TYR A 23 22.14 1.10 12.77
CA TYR A 23 21.12 2.14 12.91
C TYR A 23 19.70 1.58 12.82
N ARG A 24 19.38 0.79 11.78
CA ARG A 24 18.04 0.20 11.62
C ARG A 24 17.63 -0.65 12.81
N LYS A 25 18.55 -1.40 13.38
CA LYS A 25 18.28 -2.22 14.56
C LYS A 25 17.93 -1.34 15.76
N LEU A 26 18.79 -0.35 16.09
CA LEU A 26 18.58 0.55 17.21
C LEU A 26 17.34 1.45 17.04
N ALA A 27 17.10 1.95 15.84
CA ALA A 27 15.91 2.73 15.54
C ALA A 27 14.61 1.95 15.75
N LYS A 28 14.59 0.65 15.41
CA LYS A 28 13.44 -0.22 15.67
C LYS A 28 13.25 -0.53 17.17
N GLU A 29 14.35 -0.67 17.91
CA GLU A 29 14.33 -0.93 19.35
C GLU A 29 13.89 0.30 20.16
N LEU A 30 14.36 1.49 19.77
CA LEU A 30 14.15 2.76 20.46
C LEU A 30 12.96 3.57 19.90
N HIS A 31 12.17 3.00 18.97
CA HIS A 31 11.06 3.70 18.33
C HIS A 31 10.09 4.28 19.36
N PRO A 32 9.65 5.55 19.25
CA PRO A 32 8.76 6.18 20.21
C PRO A 32 7.44 5.44 20.42
N ASP A 33 6.87 4.84 19.36
CA ASP A 33 5.64 4.05 19.48
C ASP A 33 5.77 2.82 20.39
N ARG A 34 6.97 2.27 20.49
CA ARG A 34 7.25 1.11 21.34
C ARG A 34 7.72 1.47 22.74
N ASN A 35 8.11 2.73 22.94
CA ASN A 35 8.73 3.23 24.17
C ASN A 35 8.04 4.53 24.66
N LYS A 36 6.72 4.63 24.53
CA LYS A 36 5.93 5.85 24.82
C LYS A 36 6.18 6.45 26.19
N ASP A 37 6.47 5.61 27.20
CA ASP A 37 6.63 6.02 28.59
C ASP A 37 8.10 6.05 29.05
N ASN A 38 9.07 5.96 28.12
CA ASN A 38 10.48 5.91 28.46
C ASN A 38 11.26 7.12 27.90
N PRO A 39 11.42 8.21 28.68
CA PRO A 39 12.14 9.40 28.21
C PRO A 39 13.61 9.12 27.86
N LYS A 40 14.24 8.13 28.50
CA LYS A 40 15.61 7.71 28.16
C LYS A 40 15.71 7.05 26.79
N ALA A 41 14.63 6.42 26.31
CA ALA A 41 14.61 5.86 24.97
C ALA A 41 14.56 6.95 23.89
N ALA A 42 13.82 8.03 24.12
CA ALA A 42 13.76 9.18 23.23
C ALA A 42 15.12 9.90 23.11
N GLU A 43 15.80 10.11 24.25
CA GLU A 43 17.13 10.70 24.28
C GLU A 43 18.17 9.82 23.55
N ARG A 44 18.14 8.51 23.79
CA ARG A 44 19.00 7.55 23.10
C ARG A 44 18.69 7.45 21.60
N PHE A 45 17.43 7.55 21.22
CA PHE A 45 17.03 7.58 19.79
C PHE A 45 17.63 8.79 19.09
N SER A 46 17.58 9.98 19.70
CA SER A 46 18.20 11.20 19.16
C SER A 46 19.72 11.04 19.00
N GLN A 47 20.40 10.48 20.01
CA GLN A 47 21.84 10.22 19.95
C GLN A 47 22.22 9.24 18.83
N VAL A 48 21.45 8.17 18.66
CA VAL A 48 21.63 7.17 17.59
C VAL A 48 21.41 7.79 16.20
N THR A 49 20.42 8.67 16.06
CA THR A 49 20.14 9.38 14.81
C THR A 49 21.26 10.34 14.45
N ASN A 50 21.75 11.14 15.41
CA ASN A 50 22.85 12.06 15.18
C ASN A 50 24.15 11.31 14.81
N ALA A 51 24.44 10.20 15.49
CA ALA A 51 25.58 9.36 15.18
C ALA A 51 25.52 8.75 13.77
N TYR A 52 24.34 8.32 13.34
CA TYR A 52 24.12 7.82 11.99
C TYR A 52 24.30 8.92 10.94
N ASP A 53 23.76 10.11 11.17
CA ASP A 53 23.87 11.25 10.25
C ASP A 53 25.34 11.66 10.03
N LEU A 54 26.13 11.63 11.09
CA LEU A 54 27.55 11.95 11.02
C LEU A 54 28.35 10.87 10.27
N LEU A 55 28.05 9.58 10.49
CA LEU A 55 28.82 8.46 9.93
C LEU A 55 28.34 8.00 8.55
N SER A 56 27.12 8.34 8.14
CA SER A 56 26.58 8.02 6.81
C SER A 56 27.07 8.97 5.72
N ASP A 57 27.42 10.21 6.08
CA ASP A 57 28.04 11.18 5.17
C ASP A 57 29.56 11.00 5.15
N LYS A 58 30.10 10.70 3.97
CA LYS A 58 31.54 10.43 3.79
C LYS A 58 32.43 11.61 4.19
N ASP A 59 31.97 12.83 3.94
CA ASP A 59 32.74 14.04 4.24
C ASP A 59 32.73 14.37 5.74
N LYS A 60 31.55 14.26 6.38
CA LYS A 60 31.41 14.44 7.82
C LYS A 60 32.20 13.37 8.57
N ARG A 61 32.08 12.11 8.16
CA ARG A 61 32.82 10.99 8.74
C ARG A 61 34.34 11.21 8.63
N ALA A 62 34.84 11.57 7.45
CA ALA A 62 36.26 11.83 7.27
C ALA A 62 36.77 13.01 8.14
N ARG A 63 35.96 14.05 8.33
CA ARG A 63 36.28 15.17 9.21
C ARG A 63 36.28 14.78 10.68
N PHE A 64 35.33 13.94 11.09
CA PHE A 64 35.29 13.37 12.44
C PHE A 64 36.50 12.45 12.71
N ASP A 65 36.83 11.57 11.78
CA ASP A 65 37.98 10.66 11.90
C ASP A 65 39.36 11.42 11.94
N ARG A 66 39.43 12.62 11.35
CA ARG A 66 40.59 13.52 11.46
C ARG A 66 40.55 14.41 12.71
N GLY A 67 39.47 14.38 13.50
CA GLY A 67 39.34 15.22 14.68
C GLY A 67 38.99 16.69 14.39
N GLU A 68 38.55 17.00 13.19
CA GLU A 68 38.14 18.37 12.78
C GLU A 68 36.75 18.76 13.32
N ILE A 69 35.91 17.77 13.56
CA ILE A 69 34.60 17.95 14.18
C ILE A 69 34.43 16.97 15.33
N ASP A 70 33.59 17.33 16.31
CA ASP A 70 33.21 16.47 17.43
C ASP A 70 32.07 15.49 17.05
N GLY A 71 31.63 14.67 18.03
CA GLY A 71 30.55 13.68 17.84
C GLY A 71 29.18 14.28 17.54
N ASP A 72 29.01 15.58 17.73
CA ASP A 72 27.80 16.33 17.41
C ASP A 72 27.94 17.13 16.09
N GLY A 73 29.08 16.98 15.40
CA GLY A 73 29.35 17.63 14.11
C GLY A 73 29.85 19.06 14.22
N ASN A 74 30.17 19.56 15.43
CA ASN A 74 30.69 20.89 15.64
C ASN A 74 32.23 20.91 15.41
N PRO A 75 32.79 22.00 14.83
CA PRO A 75 34.22 22.11 14.65
C PRO A 75 34.94 22.05 15.99
N THR A 76 35.87 21.13 16.14
CA THR A 76 36.85 21.13 17.24
C THR A 76 37.89 22.14 16.90
N ALA A 77 37.91 23.30 17.60
CA ALA A 77 38.95 24.30 17.42
C ALA A 77 40.33 23.67 17.75
N PRO A 78 41.33 23.73 16.85
CA PRO A 78 42.66 23.34 17.21
C PRO A 78 43.18 24.37 18.25
N PHE A 79 43.56 23.88 19.40
CA PHE A 79 44.22 24.67 20.44
C PHE A 79 45.53 25.20 19.87
N GLY A 80 45.57 26.51 19.59
CA GLY A 80 46.84 27.24 19.38
C GLY A 80 46.94 27.97 18.06
N PHE A 81 46.56 29.23 17.98
CA PHE A 81 47.43 30.34 17.63
C PHE A 81 46.70 31.68 17.84
N GLY A 82 47.39 32.61 18.48
CA GLY A 82 46.93 33.73 19.17
C GLY A 82 46.36 34.90 18.39
N GLY A 83 45.78 35.78 19.15
CA GLY A 83 45.82 37.23 18.99
C GLY A 83 44.69 37.92 18.28
N GLY A 84 43.93 38.71 19.04
CA GLY A 84 43.37 39.93 18.46
C GLY A 84 41.88 40.21 18.72
N ALA A 85 41.67 40.89 19.87
CA ALA A 85 40.73 42.02 20.05
C ALA A 85 39.25 41.89 19.60
N GLY A 86 38.36 41.84 20.57
CA GLY A 86 37.20 42.75 20.61
C GLY A 86 35.97 42.36 19.83
N ALA A 87 35.03 41.75 20.51
CA ALA A 87 33.62 42.07 20.30
C ALA A 87 32.69 41.46 21.37
N ARG A 88 31.80 42.26 21.81
CA ARG A 88 30.83 42.24 22.89
C ARG A 88 29.96 40.99 23.00
N PRO A 89 29.46 40.64 24.23
CA PRO A 89 28.48 39.55 24.42
C PRO A 89 27.08 40.05 24.05
N GLY A 90 26.51 39.46 23.01
CA GLY A 90 25.12 39.65 22.61
C GLY A 90 24.34 38.38 22.92
N ALA A 91 23.47 38.48 23.92
CA ALA A 91 22.53 37.46 24.34
C ALA A 91 21.59 37.02 23.19
N GLY A 92 21.52 35.73 22.95
CA GLY A 92 20.54 35.14 22.07
C GLY A 92 20.26 33.69 22.49
N GLY A 93 19.59 33.56 23.63
CA GLY A 93 19.14 32.24 24.10
C GLY A 93 18.17 31.61 23.10
N PHE A 94 18.51 30.47 22.58
CA PHE A 94 17.57 29.60 21.92
C PHE A 94 16.60 29.05 22.97
N ARG A 95 15.40 29.64 23.03
CA ARG A 95 14.26 29.06 23.74
C ARG A 95 13.89 27.77 23.01
N ALA A 96 14.04 26.66 23.72
CA ALA A 96 13.37 25.40 23.37
C ALA A 96 11.88 25.68 23.35
N GLN A 97 11.30 25.75 22.16
CA GLN A 97 9.88 25.82 21.98
C GLN A 97 9.32 24.40 22.19
N ASN A 98 8.59 24.25 23.28
CA ASN A 98 7.77 23.07 23.58
C ASN A 98 6.98 22.66 22.33
N PHE A 99 7.33 21.53 21.74
CA PHE A 99 6.44 20.81 20.84
C PHE A 99 5.51 19.98 21.71
N ASP A 100 4.33 20.55 21.94
CA ASP A 100 3.18 19.85 22.52
C ASP A 100 2.69 18.79 21.51
N PHE A 101 2.90 17.54 21.85
CA PHE A 101 2.44 16.37 21.09
C PHE A 101 1.09 15.94 21.71
N GLY A 102 0.07 16.74 21.45
CA GLY A 102 -1.30 16.45 21.88
C GLY A 102 -2.27 16.44 20.71
N GLY A 103 -2.72 15.26 20.32
CA GLY A 103 -4.09 15.00 19.85
C GLY A 103 -4.38 15.02 18.36
N ASP A 104 -4.77 13.87 17.89
CA ASP A 104 -5.85 13.61 16.91
C ASP A 104 -5.50 13.51 15.41
N ASP A 105 -5.64 12.29 14.95
CA ASP A 105 -6.15 11.78 13.65
C ASP A 105 -5.62 12.40 12.34
N GLY A 106 -4.70 11.68 11.71
CA GLY A 106 -4.27 11.95 10.35
C GLY A 106 -2.85 11.45 10.09
N GLY A 107 -2.71 10.26 9.51
CA GLY A 107 -1.43 9.64 9.19
C GLY A 107 -0.50 10.53 8.39
N VAL A 108 0.35 11.26 9.07
CA VAL A 108 1.44 12.02 8.47
C VAL A 108 2.59 11.05 8.26
N ASP A 109 2.95 10.85 7.00
CA ASP A 109 4.08 10.00 6.61
C ASP A 109 5.36 10.58 7.25
N VAL A 110 5.99 9.79 8.12
CA VAL A 110 7.21 10.16 8.85
C VAL A 110 8.34 10.54 7.89
N SER A 111 8.27 10.11 6.64
CA SER A 111 9.20 10.48 5.58
C SER A 111 9.10 11.94 5.19
N ASP A 112 7.90 12.52 5.14
CA ASP A 112 7.68 13.93 4.80
C ASP A 112 8.11 14.88 5.95
N LEU A 113 7.98 14.42 7.20
CA LEU A 113 8.47 15.16 8.36
C LEU A 113 10.01 15.18 8.41
N PHE A 114 10.63 14.08 7.95
CA PHE A 114 12.08 13.95 7.89
C PHE A 114 12.70 14.82 6.80
N GLU A 115 12.05 14.90 5.64
CA GLU A 115 12.51 15.74 4.53
C GLU A 115 12.38 17.23 4.84
N GLY A 116 11.35 17.63 5.60
CA GLY A 116 11.15 19.00 6.07
C GLY A 116 12.16 19.44 7.16
N LEU A 117 12.56 18.54 8.03
CA LEU A 117 13.52 18.84 9.11
C LEU A 117 14.96 18.92 8.59
N PHE A 118 15.31 18.14 7.57
CA PHE A 118 16.66 18.17 6.97
C PHE A 118 16.88 19.37 6.02
N ASN A 119 15.82 19.90 5.44
CA ASN A 119 15.93 21.05 4.52
C ASN A 119 15.94 22.41 5.24
N SER A 120 15.70 22.45 6.56
CA SER A 120 15.63 23.70 7.35
C SER A 120 16.93 24.05 8.13
N GLY A 121 17.94 23.19 8.14
CA GLY A 121 19.12 23.29 8.99
C GLY A 121 20.40 23.78 8.30
N GLY A 122 20.33 24.80 7.46
CA GLY A 122 21.52 25.33 6.78
C GLY A 122 21.55 26.84 6.68
N ARG A 123 21.65 27.55 7.82
CA ARG A 123 21.92 28.99 7.78
C ARG A 123 23.15 29.31 8.59
N GLY A 124 24.28 29.38 7.89
CA GLY A 124 25.57 29.82 8.42
C GLY A 124 26.56 30.12 7.31
N GLY A 125 26.53 31.33 6.80
CA GLY A 125 27.64 32.17 6.36
C GLY A 125 28.56 31.74 5.22
N GLY A 126 28.55 32.50 4.10
CA GLY A 126 29.77 32.67 3.31
C GLY A 126 29.62 32.62 1.79
N PHE A 127 29.27 33.75 1.19
CA PHE A 127 29.81 34.25 -0.06
C PHE A 127 30.21 33.27 -1.19
N ALA A 128 29.32 33.11 -2.18
CA ALA A 128 29.67 33.24 -3.61
C ALA A 128 28.45 32.88 -4.49
N GLY A 129 28.10 33.80 -5.37
CA GLY A 129 27.06 33.79 -6.38
C GLY A 129 26.72 32.43 -7.02
N GLY A 130 25.63 31.89 -6.63
CA GLY A 130 24.88 30.91 -7.35
C GLY A 130 23.41 31.19 -7.06
N PHE A 131 22.68 31.73 -8.02
CA PHE A 131 21.24 31.85 -7.98
C PHE A 131 20.63 30.45 -7.83
N GLY A 132 20.59 29.96 -6.60
CA GLY A 132 19.76 28.78 -6.24
C GLY A 132 18.31 29.13 -6.56
N ARG A 133 17.82 28.72 -7.71
CA ARG A 133 16.40 28.75 -8.04
C ARG A 133 15.69 28.03 -6.91
N ARG A 134 14.90 28.75 -6.13
CA ARG A 134 13.96 28.13 -5.19
C ARG A 134 13.21 27.06 -5.98
N PRO A 135 13.10 25.82 -5.48
CA PRO A 135 12.32 24.81 -6.16
C PRO A 135 10.92 25.40 -6.41
N GLN A 136 10.56 25.51 -7.67
CA GLN A 136 9.23 26.03 -8.01
C GLN A 136 8.20 24.98 -7.57
N PRO A 137 7.04 25.37 -7.03
CA PRO A 137 6.02 24.43 -6.59
C PRO A 137 5.50 23.62 -7.78
N LYS A 138 5.36 22.31 -7.57
CA LYS A 138 4.70 21.44 -8.53
C LYS A 138 3.24 21.84 -8.68
N GLY A 139 2.63 21.46 -9.80
CA GLY A 139 1.19 21.61 -10.03
C GLY A 139 0.35 20.82 -9.03
N ALA A 140 -0.94 21.13 -8.96
CA ALA A 140 -1.88 20.42 -8.11
C ALA A 140 -2.06 18.96 -8.53
N ASN A 141 -2.38 18.09 -7.58
CA ASN A 141 -2.76 16.73 -7.89
C ASN A 141 -4.17 16.69 -8.47
N ALA A 142 -4.37 15.85 -9.49
CA ALA A 142 -5.67 15.64 -10.12
C ALA A 142 -6.29 14.31 -9.66
N ALA A 143 -7.54 14.33 -9.20
CA ALA A 143 -8.26 13.13 -8.78
C ALA A 143 -9.13 12.59 -9.92
N TYR A 144 -9.07 11.28 -10.15
CA TYR A 144 -9.85 10.56 -11.16
C TYR A 144 -10.58 9.39 -10.51
N ARG A 145 -11.77 9.07 -11.02
CA ARG A 145 -12.49 7.83 -10.71
C ARG A 145 -12.54 6.97 -11.96
N LEU A 146 -12.17 5.70 -11.81
CA LEU A 146 -12.16 4.74 -12.89
C LEU A 146 -13.14 3.62 -12.58
N ALA A 147 -14.24 3.58 -13.31
CA ALA A 147 -15.18 2.46 -13.29
C ALA A 147 -14.59 1.27 -14.06
N VAL A 148 -14.38 0.15 -13.39
CA VAL A 148 -13.78 -1.06 -13.96
C VAL A 148 -14.83 -2.17 -13.95
N PRO A 149 -15.15 -2.79 -15.10
CA PRO A 149 -16.04 -3.93 -15.17
C PRO A 149 -15.56 -5.08 -14.28
N PHE A 150 -16.49 -5.79 -13.62
CA PHE A 150 -16.19 -6.90 -12.70
C PHE A 150 -15.21 -7.92 -13.29
N THR A 151 -15.48 -8.37 -14.51
CA THR A 151 -14.66 -9.38 -15.21
C THR A 151 -13.26 -8.87 -15.53
N GLU A 152 -13.13 -7.60 -15.86
CA GLU A 152 -11.84 -6.97 -16.14
C GLU A 152 -11.02 -6.77 -14.87
N ALA A 153 -11.68 -6.42 -13.76
CA ALA A 153 -11.02 -6.36 -12.44
C ALA A 153 -10.54 -7.75 -12.01
N ALA A 154 -11.37 -8.79 -12.20
CA ALA A 154 -11.01 -10.17 -11.85
C ALA A 154 -9.86 -10.74 -12.70
N THR A 155 -9.70 -10.28 -13.94
CA THR A 155 -8.66 -10.75 -14.87
C THR A 155 -7.46 -9.82 -14.96
N LEU A 156 -7.46 -8.71 -14.23
CA LEU A 156 -6.46 -7.64 -14.31
C LEU A 156 -6.26 -7.11 -15.74
N ALA A 157 -7.35 -7.03 -16.51
CA ALA A 157 -7.30 -6.50 -17.85
C ALA A 157 -6.81 -5.03 -17.84
N PRO A 158 -5.91 -4.64 -18.76
CA PRO A 158 -5.44 -3.25 -18.83
C PRO A 158 -6.60 -2.29 -19.02
N GLN A 159 -6.61 -1.22 -18.24
CA GLN A 159 -7.63 -0.17 -18.30
C GLN A 159 -7.10 1.05 -19.02
N ARG A 160 -7.96 1.70 -19.81
CA ARG A 160 -7.59 2.90 -20.53
C ARG A 160 -8.20 4.13 -19.86
N VAL A 161 -7.35 5.04 -19.39
CA VAL A 161 -7.75 6.27 -18.68
C VAL A 161 -7.39 7.49 -19.51
N THR A 162 -8.35 8.35 -19.81
CA THR A 162 -8.09 9.65 -20.42
C THR A 162 -8.00 10.72 -19.35
N LEU A 163 -6.86 11.37 -19.27
CA LEU A 163 -6.59 12.44 -18.32
C LEU A 163 -7.17 13.79 -18.82
N ALA A 164 -7.28 14.76 -17.92
CA ALA A 164 -7.80 16.10 -18.22
C ALA A 164 -7.01 16.83 -19.32
N ASN A 165 -5.73 16.51 -19.49
CA ASN A 165 -4.88 17.03 -20.56
C ASN A 165 -5.08 16.34 -21.93
N GLY A 166 -6.07 15.45 -22.08
CA GLY A 166 -6.35 14.69 -23.29
C GLY A 166 -5.43 13.48 -23.53
N GLN A 167 -4.43 13.23 -22.68
CA GLN A 167 -3.58 12.06 -22.79
C GLN A 167 -4.32 10.80 -22.34
N THR A 168 -4.23 9.74 -23.14
CA THR A 168 -4.74 8.42 -22.79
C THR A 168 -3.59 7.55 -22.29
N ILE A 169 -3.80 6.89 -21.15
CA ILE A 169 -2.80 6.05 -20.48
C ILE A 169 -3.39 4.66 -20.28
N ASP A 170 -2.61 3.63 -20.59
CA ASP A 170 -2.95 2.25 -20.26
C ASP A 170 -2.51 1.96 -18.80
N LEU A 171 -3.49 1.76 -17.93
CA LEU A 171 -3.32 1.51 -16.52
C LEU A 171 -3.39 0.01 -16.25
N LYS A 172 -2.34 -0.56 -15.64
CA LYS A 172 -2.33 -1.96 -15.18
C LYS A 172 -2.90 -2.03 -13.77
N LEU A 173 -3.96 -2.82 -13.60
CA LEU A 173 -4.56 -3.04 -12.30
C LEU A 173 -3.62 -3.85 -11.38
N PRO A 174 -3.49 -3.49 -10.10
CA PRO A 174 -2.71 -4.28 -9.15
C PRO A 174 -3.45 -5.57 -8.76
N PRO A 175 -2.73 -6.67 -8.45
CA PRO A 175 -3.32 -7.84 -7.85
C PRO A 175 -4.03 -7.50 -6.53
N GLY A 176 -5.20 -8.10 -6.30
CA GLY A 176 -6.03 -7.79 -5.13
C GLY A 176 -6.77 -6.45 -5.23
N VAL A 177 -7.00 -5.93 -6.45
CA VAL A 177 -7.75 -4.70 -6.67
C VAL A 177 -9.18 -4.80 -6.12
N GLU A 178 -9.60 -3.74 -5.41
CA GLU A 178 -10.94 -3.58 -4.84
C GLU A 178 -11.45 -2.17 -5.12
N THR A 179 -12.77 -1.98 -4.94
CA THR A 179 -13.36 -0.64 -4.97
C THR A 179 -12.70 0.21 -3.87
N GLY A 180 -12.27 1.43 -4.24
CA GLY A 180 -11.53 2.33 -3.35
C GLY A 180 -10.00 2.20 -3.48
N THR A 181 -9.47 1.22 -4.23
CA THR A 181 -8.03 1.13 -4.50
C THR A 181 -7.56 2.39 -5.21
N GLN A 182 -6.56 3.05 -4.64
CA GLN A 182 -5.97 4.26 -5.21
C GLN A 182 -4.64 3.95 -5.90
N MET A 183 -4.45 4.54 -7.07
CA MET A 183 -3.21 4.43 -7.85
C MET A 183 -2.69 5.84 -8.15
N ARG A 184 -1.42 6.08 -7.82
CA ARG A 184 -0.73 7.34 -8.08
C ARG A 184 0.03 7.25 -9.41
N LEU A 185 -0.26 8.15 -10.32
CA LEU A 185 0.45 8.30 -11.59
C LEU A 185 1.31 9.56 -11.51
N SER A 186 2.60 9.37 -11.30
CA SER A 186 3.55 10.45 -11.09
C SER A 186 3.63 11.39 -12.30
N GLY A 187 3.59 12.71 -12.06
CA GLY A 187 3.70 13.73 -13.09
C GLY A 187 2.52 13.77 -14.08
N LYS A 188 1.34 13.27 -13.69
CA LYS A 188 0.12 13.24 -14.51
C LYS A 188 -1.02 14.10 -13.97
N GLY A 189 -0.73 14.94 -12.96
CA GLY A 189 -1.63 15.95 -12.44
C GLY A 189 -1.63 17.25 -13.25
N GLU A 190 -2.02 18.34 -12.61
CA GLU A 190 -2.06 19.67 -13.24
C GLU A 190 -0.65 20.21 -13.49
N PRO A 191 -0.46 21.00 -14.58
CA PRO A 191 0.83 21.65 -14.83
C PRO A 191 1.13 22.70 -13.78
N GLY A 192 2.40 22.79 -13.37
CA GLY A 192 2.90 23.80 -12.43
C GLY A 192 4.29 24.28 -12.81
N PRO A 193 4.75 25.41 -12.26
CA PRO A 193 6.05 26.00 -12.61
C PRO A 193 7.24 25.10 -12.22
N GLY A 194 7.10 24.24 -11.21
CA GLY A 194 8.11 23.25 -10.80
C GLY A 194 7.89 21.85 -11.38
N GLY A 195 7.03 21.72 -12.39
CA GLY A 195 6.62 20.46 -13.01
C GLY A 195 5.17 20.08 -12.68
N PRO A 196 4.60 19.11 -13.39
CA PRO A 196 3.23 18.67 -13.13
C PRO A 196 3.10 17.97 -11.78
N GLY A 197 1.92 18.10 -11.15
CA GLY A 197 1.50 17.30 -10.01
C GLY A 197 1.28 15.83 -10.38
N ASP A 198 0.63 15.06 -9.52
CA ASP A 198 0.34 13.65 -9.76
C ASP A 198 -1.16 13.43 -10.01
N ALA A 199 -1.50 12.39 -10.76
CA ALA A 199 -2.88 11.94 -10.89
C ALA A 199 -3.14 10.81 -9.88
N ILE A 200 -4.22 10.95 -9.10
CA ILE A 200 -4.71 9.94 -8.15
C ILE A 200 -5.95 9.29 -8.77
N VAL A 201 -5.81 8.05 -9.18
CA VAL A 201 -6.91 7.27 -9.79
C VAL A 201 -7.51 6.35 -8.74
N THR A 202 -8.77 6.59 -8.37
CA THR A 202 -9.56 5.71 -7.49
C THR A 202 -10.36 4.73 -8.34
N ILE A 203 -10.18 3.43 -8.09
CA ILE A 203 -10.84 2.36 -8.82
C ILE A 203 -12.20 2.08 -8.20
N GLU A 204 -13.24 1.95 -9.05
CA GLU A 204 -14.58 1.52 -8.67
C GLU A 204 -14.95 0.27 -9.47
N VAL A 205 -14.88 -0.90 -8.83
CA VAL A 205 -15.27 -2.17 -9.48
C VAL A 205 -16.79 -2.19 -9.61
N GLN A 206 -17.27 -2.27 -10.86
CA GLN A 206 -18.69 -2.30 -11.15
C GLN A 206 -19.33 -3.64 -10.76
N PRO A 207 -20.55 -3.65 -10.19
CA PRO A 207 -21.26 -4.88 -9.92
C PRO A 207 -21.55 -5.63 -11.23
N HIS A 208 -21.61 -6.96 -11.15
CA HIS A 208 -21.95 -7.80 -12.29
C HIS A 208 -23.34 -8.39 -12.15
N ARG A 209 -24.00 -8.68 -13.28
CA ARG A 209 -25.39 -9.17 -13.32
C ARG A 209 -25.60 -10.49 -12.55
N PHE A 210 -24.63 -11.40 -12.59
CA PHE A 210 -24.73 -12.74 -12.02
C PHE A 210 -23.46 -13.21 -11.30
N PHE A 211 -22.37 -12.48 -11.35
CA PHE A 211 -21.20 -12.75 -10.52
C PHE A 211 -21.22 -11.90 -9.26
N THR A 212 -20.90 -12.52 -8.14
CA THR A 212 -20.71 -11.83 -6.86
C THR A 212 -19.30 -12.13 -6.34
N ARG A 213 -18.62 -11.13 -5.83
CA ARG A 213 -17.31 -11.30 -5.20
C ARG A 213 -17.46 -11.73 -3.75
N ASP A 214 -16.69 -12.73 -3.32
CA ASP A 214 -16.59 -13.19 -1.95
C ASP A 214 -15.11 -13.32 -1.58
N GLY A 215 -14.55 -12.26 -0.97
CA GLY A 215 -13.10 -12.13 -0.80
C GLY A 215 -12.38 -12.15 -2.14
N ASP A 216 -11.55 -13.18 -2.39
CA ASP A 216 -10.88 -13.39 -3.66
C ASP A 216 -11.61 -14.37 -4.58
N ASP A 217 -12.67 -15.00 -4.09
CA ASP A 217 -13.47 -15.94 -4.87
C ASP A 217 -14.61 -15.23 -5.62
N VAL A 218 -15.11 -15.90 -6.66
CA VAL A 218 -16.27 -15.46 -7.44
C VAL A 218 -17.41 -16.46 -7.24
N ARG A 219 -18.57 -15.98 -6.81
CA ARG A 219 -19.80 -16.78 -6.69
C ARG A 219 -20.67 -16.60 -7.92
N LEU A 220 -21.32 -17.70 -8.31
CA LEU A 220 -22.26 -17.77 -9.40
C LEU A 220 -23.37 -18.77 -9.03
N ASP A 221 -24.62 -18.34 -9.11
CA ASP A 221 -25.77 -19.24 -9.12
C ASP A 221 -26.06 -19.66 -10.57
N LEU A 222 -25.86 -20.95 -10.86
CA LEU A 222 -26.00 -21.48 -12.20
C LEU A 222 -27.34 -22.25 -12.31
N PRO A 223 -28.31 -21.77 -13.08
CA PRO A 223 -29.50 -22.50 -13.36
C PRO A 223 -29.21 -23.76 -14.20
N ILE A 224 -29.72 -24.88 -13.78
CA ILE A 224 -29.68 -26.18 -14.49
C ILE A 224 -31.08 -26.72 -14.65
N THR A 225 -31.30 -27.47 -15.70
CA THR A 225 -32.60 -28.15 -15.92
C THR A 225 -32.79 -29.33 -14.99
N LEU A 226 -34.05 -29.74 -14.76
CA LEU A 226 -34.36 -30.95 -14.02
C LEU A 226 -33.70 -32.19 -14.65
N GLY A 227 -33.67 -32.27 -15.98
CA GLY A 227 -33.02 -33.35 -16.71
C GLY A 227 -31.53 -33.45 -16.43
N GLU A 228 -30.81 -32.29 -16.42
CA GLU A 228 -29.40 -32.20 -16.10
C GLU A 228 -29.15 -32.57 -14.63
N ALA A 229 -30.05 -32.19 -13.71
CA ALA A 229 -29.92 -32.51 -12.31
C ALA A 229 -30.08 -34.05 -12.06
N VAL A 230 -31.06 -34.67 -12.70
CA VAL A 230 -31.36 -36.10 -12.51
C VAL A 230 -30.32 -36.99 -13.24
N LYS A 231 -30.09 -36.73 -14.52
CA LYS A 231 -29.22 -37.57 -15.37
C LYS A 231 -27.74 -37.26 -15.23
N GLY A 232 -27.42 -36.05 -14.75
CA GLY A 232 -26.09 -35.49 -14.87
C GLY A 232 -25.80 -35.06 -16.31
N GLY A 233 -24.60 -34.57 -16.55
CA GLY A 233 -24.20 -34.15 -17.89
C GLY A 233 -23.13 -33.04 -17.85
N GLN A 234 -22.82 -32.51 -19.00
CA GLN A 234 -21.92 -31.37 -19.16
C GLN A 234 -22.71 -30.13 -19.56
N VAL A 235 -22.52 -29.06 -18.82
CA VAL A 235 -23.12 -27.75 -19.09
C VAL A 235 -22.04 -26.69 -19.29
N LYS A 236 -22.33 -25.68 -20.08
CA LYS A 236 -21.45 -24.56 -20.29
C LYS A 236 -21.66 -23.52 -19.19
N ALA A 237 -20.69 -23.40 -18.29
CA ALA A 237 -20.72 -22.43 -17.19
C ALA A 237 -19.93 -21.17 -17.54
N PRO A 238 -20.49 -19.95 -17.32
CA PRO A 238 -19.73 -18.72 -17.51
C PRO A 238 -18.66 -18.58 -16.43
N THR A 239 -17.53 -18.02 -16.80
CA THR A 239 -16.48 -17.58 -15.88
C THR A 239 -16.10 -16.15 -16.16
N VAL A 240 -15.32 -15.54 -15.29
CA VAL A 240 -14.81 -14.16 -15.50
C VAL A 240 -13.93 -14.00 -16.75
N GLU A 241 -13.48 -15.13 -17.32
CA GLU A 241 -12.68 -15.12 -18.58
C GLU A 241 -13.53 -15.66 -19.74
N LYS A 242 -13.46 -16.96 -19.94
CA LYS A 242 -14.18 -17.68 -20.99
C LYS A 242 -15.03 -18.77 -20.37
N PRO A 243 -16.23 -19.06 -20.93
CA PRO A 243 -17.05 -20.15 -20.44
C PRO A 243 -16.30 -21.49 -20.48
N VAL A 244 -16.55 -22.34 -19.49
CA VAL A 244 -15.95 -23.68 -19.38
C VAL A 244 -17.04 -24.74 -19.33
N MET A 245 -16.71 -25.97 -19.74
CA MET A 245 -17.58 -27.12 -19.58
C MET A 245 -17.48 -27.62 -18.14
N LEU A 246 -18.63 -27.65 -17.47
CA LEU A 246 -18.80 -28.10 -16.08
C LEU A 246 -19.58 -29.42 -16.08
N THR A 247 -19.03 -30.43 -15.42
CA THR A 247 -19.71 -31.72 -15.26
C THR A 247 -20.67 -31.67 -14.06
N ILE A 248 -21.96 -31.83 -14.32
CA ILE A 248 -22.98 -31.97 -13.29
C ILE A 248 -23.08 -33.45 -12.90
N PRO A 249 -22.87 -33.81 -11.63
CA PRO A 249 -23.03 -35.19 -11.18
C PRO A 249 -24.49 -35.61 -11.26
N LYS A 250 -24.72 -36.88 -11.56
CA LYS A 250 -26.07 -37.47 -11.52
C LYS A 250 -26.69 -37.35 -10.13
N GLY A 251 -27.97 -37.03 -10.08
CA GLY A 251 -28.71 -36.89 -8.83
C GLY A 251 -28.31 -35.64 -8.03
N THR A 252 -27.96 -34.56 -8.74
CA THR A 252 -27.63 -33.28 -8.13
C THR A 252 -28.89 -32.55 -7.65
N SER A 253 -28.82 -32.02 -6.42
CA SER A 253 -29.87 -31.15 -5.88
C SER A 253 -29.47 -29.67 -5.92
N SER A 254 -30.46 -28.77 -5.83
CA SER A 254 -30.20 -27.32 -5.67
C SER A 254 -29.37 -27.04 -4.43
N GLY A 255 -28.53 -26.01 -4.50
CA GLY A 255 -27.61 -25.61 -3.41
C GLY A 255 -26.26 -26.34 -3.43
N ARG A 256 -26.08 -27.37 -4.26
CA ARG A 256 -24.78 -28.01 -4.43
C ARG A 256 -23.79 -27.05 -5.07
N THR A 257 -22.66 -26.85 -4.40
CA THR A 257 -21.59 -25.97 -4.89
C THR A 257 -20.47 -26.77 -5.54
N LEU A 258 -20.11 -26.37 -6.75
CA LEU A 258 -18.95 -26.88 -7.50
C LEU A 258 -17.86 -25.82 -7.58
N ARG A 259 -16.59 -26.22 -7.45
CA ARG A 259 -15.44 -25.32 -7.45
C ARG A 259 -14.66 -25.40 -8.75
N LEU A 260 -14.44 -24.25 -9.36
CA LEU A 260 -13.49 -24.09 -10.47
C LEU A 260 -12.23 -23.40 -9.94
N LYS A 261 -11.17 -24.18 -9.81
CA LYS A 261 -9.89 -23.70 -9.25
C LYS A 261 -9.28 -22.60 -10.12
N GLY A 262 -8.80 -21.53 -9.48
CA GLY A 262 -8.08 -20.43 -10.13
C GLY A 262 -8.94 -19.59 -11.08
N LYS A 263 -10.27 -19.52 -10.89
CA LYS A 263 -11.19 -18.71 -11.69
C LYS A 263 -11.81 -17.53 -10.93
N GLY A 264 -11.20 -17.17 -9.77
CA GLY A 264 -11.54 -16.00 -8.98
C GLY A 264 -10.71 -14.77 -9.34
N PHE A 265 -10.63 -13.82 -8.40
CA PHE A 265 -9.77 -12.63 -8.46
C PHE A 265 -8.31 -12.98 -8.17
N PHE A 266 -7.39 -12.15 -8.64
CA PHE A 266 -6.00 -12.25 -8.23
C PHE A 266 -5.83 -11.71 -6.81
N LYS A 267 -5.17 -12.48 -5.95
CA LYS A 267 -4.75 -12.08 -4.59
C LYS A 267 -3.57 -11.14 -4.64
N LYS A 268 -3.32 -10.37 -3.59
CA LYS A 268 -2.12 -9.51 -3.46
C LYS A 268 -0.80 -10.26 -3.66
N GLY A 269 -0.76 -11.57 -3.39
CA GLY A 269 0.39 -12.46 -3.63
C GLY A 269 0.53 -13.00 -5.05
N GLY A 270 -0.36 -12.63 -5.98
CA GLY A 270 -0.32 -13.07 -7.38
C GLY A 270 -1.03 -14.40 -7.66
N GLU A 271 -1.41 -15.17 -6.64
CA GLU A 271 -2.28 -16.34 -6.80
C GLU A 271 -3.71 -15.92 -7.14
N ARG A 272 -4.51 -16.83 -7.70
CA ARG A 272 -5.93 -16.58 -7.96
C ARG A 272 -6.81 -17.32 -6.97
N GLY A 273 -7.92 -16.68 -6.58
CA GLY A 273 -9.04 -17.33 -5.93
C GLY A 273 -9.79 -18.29 -6.87
N ASP A 274 -10.83 -18.89 -6.39
CA ASP A 274 -11.62 -19.88 -7.11
C ASP A 274 -12.96 -19.30 -7.55
N GLN A 275 -13.66 -19.99 -8.45
CA GLN A 275 -15.04 -19.70 -8.72
C GLN A 275 -15.91 -20.79 -8.09
N LEU A 276 -16.87 -20.38 -7.26
CA LEU A 276 -17.83 -21.21 -6.58
C LEU A 276 -19.16 -21.13 -7.33
N ILE A 277 -19.59 -22.26 -7.88
CA ILE A 277 -20.81 -22.35 -8.69
C ILE A 277 -21.86 -23.13 -7.89
N THR A 278 -22.91 -22.44 -7.46
CA THR A 278 -24.05 -23.06 -6.80
C THR A 278 -25.08 -23.47 -7.85
N LEU A 279 -25.41 -24.74 -7.90
CA LEU A 279 -26.36 -25.27 -8.86
C LEU A 279 -27.80 -25.01 -8.38
N MET A 280 -28.64 -24.44 -9.23
CA MET A 280 -30.02 -24.08 -8.95
C MET A 280 -30.92 -24.76 -9.97
N ILE A 281 -31.74 -25.74 -9.56
CA ILE A 281 -32.66 -26.40 -10.47
C ILE A 281 -33.74 -25.41 -10.88
N SER A 282 -33.83 -25.17 -12.17
CA SER A 282 -34.87 -24.33 -12.78
C SER A 282 -35.96 -25.22 -13.37
N ILE A 283 -37.18 -25.05 -12.89
CA ILE A 283 -38.37 -25.77 -13.36
C ILE A 283 -39.12 -24.84 -14.33
N PRO A 284 -39.46 -25.30 -15.54
CA PRO A 284 -40.26 -24.50 -16.47
C PRO A 284 -41.65 -24.21 -15.89
N ALA A 285 -42.08 -22.94 -15.96
CA ALA A 285 -43.29 -22.50 -15.29
C ALA A 285 -44.61 -23.10 -15.85
N ASN A 286 -44.65 -23.46 -17.14
CA ASN A 286 -45.85 -23.90 -17.82
C ASN A 286 -45.54 -25.06 -18.79
N ASP A 287 -45.05 -26.17 -18.24
CA ASP A 287 -44.77 -27.39 -18.98
C ASP A 287 -45.83 -28.42 -18.68
N PRO A 288 -46.78 -28.70 -19.62
CA PRO A 288 -47.89 -29.64 -19.39
C PRO A 288 -47.40 -31.08 -19.26
N ASP A 289 -46.31 -31.45 -19.91
CA ASP A 289 -45.77 -32.82 -19.82
C ASP A 289 -45.14 -33.06 -18.45
N LEU A 290 -44.46 -32.05 -17.90
CA LEU A 290 -43.89 -32.07 -16.57
C LEU A 290 -45.02 -32.13 -15.51
N ALA A 291 -46.09 -31.35 -15.67
CA ALA A 291 -47.23 -31.35 -14.80
C ALA A 291 -47.90 -32.78 -14.77
N ALA A 292 -48.18 -33.33 -15.95
CA ALA A 292 -48.75 -34.67 -16.08
C ALA A 292 -47.84 -35.79 -15.55
N PHE A 293 -46.51 -35.59 -15.63
CA PHE A 293 -45.54 -36.50 -15.01
C PHE A 293 -45.62 -36.44 -13.47
N VAL A 294 -45.62 -35.23 -12.89
CA VAL A 294 -45.66 -35.02 -11.42
C VAL A 294 -46.97 -35.59 -10.81
N GLU A 295 -48.12 -35.47 -11.49
CA GLU A 295 -49.40 -36.08 -11.05
C GLU A 295 -49.31 -37.61 -10.91
N ARG A 296 -48.49 -38.25 -11.72
CA ARG A 296 -48.31 -39.72 -11.70
C ARG A 296 -47.12 -40.15 -10.82
N TRP A 297 -46.29 -39.22 -10.39
CA TRP A 297 -45.12 -39.54 -9.57
C TRP A 297 -45.45 -39.43 -8.09
N SER A 298 -45.38 -40.53 -7.39
CA SER A 298 -45.50 -40.55 -5.92
C SER A 298 -44.19 -40.09 -5.30
N ASP A 299 -44.16 -38.88 -4.78
CA ASP A 299 -43.05 -38.38 -3.98
C ASP A 299 -43.20 -38.85 -2.53
N ASN A 300 -42.41 -39.83 -2.14
CA ASN A 300 -42.42 -40.40 -0.77
C ASN A 300 -41.37 -39.73 0.13
N GLY A 301 -40.69 -38.68 -0.35
CA GLY A 301 -39.66 -37.99 0.40
C GLY A 301 -40.18 -36.84 1.25
N ASN A 302 -39.63 -36.67 2.45
CA ASN A 302 -39.82 -35.43 3.20
C ASN A 302 -38.51 -34.61 3.17
N PRO A 303 -38.36 -33.66 2.23
CA PRO A 303 -37.14 -32.83 2.13
C PRO A 303 -36.95 -31.89 3.32
N ARG A 304 -37.97 -31.73 4.16
CA ARG A 304 -37.96 -30.87 5.34
C ARG A 304 -37.71 -31.62 6.65
N ALA A 305 -37.54 -32.96 6.59
CA ALA A 305 -37.34 -33.80 7.78
C ALA A 305 -36.13 -33.30 8.64
N SER A 306 -35.07 -32.83 8.02
CA SER A 306 -33.90 -32.27 8.73
C SER A 306 -34.17 -30.93 9.43
N MET A 307 -35.30 -30.27 9.11
CA MET A 307 -35.73 -29.00 9.71
C MET A 307 -36.75 -29.24 10.87
N GLY A 308 -37.08 -30.47 11.15
CA GLY A 308 -38.02 -30.86 12.23
C GLY A 308 -39.51 -30.66 11.91
N VAL A 309 -39.86 -30.54 10.64
CA VAL A 309 -41.25 -30.37 10.15
C VAL A 309 -41.58 -31.41 9.09
#